data_7b925fdd37b630da407eff49817ccb06
#
_entry.id   7b925fdd37b630da407eff49817ccb06
#
_cell.length_a   1.000
_cell.length_b   1.000
_cell.length_c   1.000
_cell.angle_alpha   90.00
_cell.angle_beta   90.00
_cell.angle_gamma   90.00
#
_symmetry.space_group_name_H-M   'P 1'
#
loop_
_entity.id
_entity.type
_entity.pdbx_description
1 polymer ?
#
loop_
_entity_poly.entity_id
_entity_poly.type
_entity_poly.pdbx_seq_one_letter_code
_entity_poly.pdbx_strand_id
1 'polypeptide(L)'
;LRMGDIAAGRQSLEIAFKGDPYDIWTKNTLDLLDTFGEYEEITTERFKFVIEKSESQVLSLYLKELLDRAYTTFQKRYAWTPSVPVRVEVYRSHADFSVRTVGLLGLGALGVSFGNTIAFDSPAAKDAGPFSWGSTAWHELAHTFTLGSSDHRVPRWLSEGLSVFEER
;
A
#
# COMPACT_ATOMS: atom_id res chain seq x y z
N LEU A 1 -0.29 -11.71 3.91
CA LEU A 1 -0.83 -10.35 3.77
C LEU A 1 0.08 -9.44 2.94
N ARG A 2 1.38 -9.30 3.30
CA ARG A 2 2.32 -8.41 2.57
C ARG A 2 2.49 -8.77 1.09
N MET A 3 2.32 -10.02 0.73
CA MET A 3 2.33 -10.52 -0.66
C MET A 3 1.01 -10.29 -1.41
N GLY A 4 0.03 -9.60 -0.81
CA GLY A 4 -1.30 -9.36 -1.40
C GLY A 4 -2.28 -10.53 -1.28
N ASP A 5 -1.86 -11.69 -0.80
CA ASP A 5 -2.76 -12.84 -0.54
C ASP A 5 -3.47 -12.65 0.82
N ILE A 6 -4.61 -12.00 0.74
CA ILE A 6 -5.42 -11.67 1.93
C ILE A 6 -6.08 -12.92 2.51
N ALA A 7 -6.55 -13.83 1.66
CA ALA A 7 -7.27 -15.04 2.12
C ALA A 7 -6.34 -15.98 2.90
N ALA A 8 -5.17 -16.31 2.36
CA ALA A 8 -4.19 -17.14 3.06
C ALA A 8 -3.64 -16.44 4.32
N GLY A 9 -3.45 -15.11 4.25
CA GLY A 9 -3.04 -14.33 5.40
C GLY A 9 -4.05 -14.37 6.54
N ARG A 10 -5.36 -14.21 6.23
CA ARG A 10 -6.45 -14.31 7.19
C ARG A 10 -6.49 -15.69 7.85
N GLN A 11 -6.44 -16.75 7.05
CA GLN A 11 -6.44 -18.12 7.58
C GLN A 11 -5.29 -18.34 8.59
N SER A 12 -4.09 -17.85 8.26
CA SER A 12 -2.93 -17.96 9.16
C SER A 12 -3.15 -17.18 10.46
N LEU A 13 -3.73 -16.00 10.40
CA LEU A 13 -4.04 -15.19 11.58
C LEU A 13 -5.13 -15.83 12.46
N GLU A 14 -6.16 -16.43 11.87
CA GLU A 14 -7.21 -17.14 12.61
C GLU A 14 -6.66 -18.35 13.36
N ILE A 15 -5.69 -19.06 12.78
CA ILE A 15 -4.98 -20.16 13.46
C ILE A 15 -4.15 -19.60 14.63
N ALA A 16 -3.40 -18.50 14.41
CA ALA A 16 -2.60 -17.87 15.45
C ALA A 16 -3.48 -17.36 16.59
N PHE A 17 -4.61 -16.71 16.28
CA PHE A 17 -5.55 -16.20 17.28
C PHE A 17 -6.18 -17.29 18.14
N LYS A 18 -6.44 -18.48 17.58
CA LYS A 18 -6.89 -19.64 18.36
C LYS A 18 -5.84 -20.12 19.35
N GLY A 19 -4.57 -19.98 19.01
CA GLY A 19 -3.45 -20.35 19.89
C GLY A 19 -3.18 -19.31 20.99
N ASP A 20 -3.29 -18.03 20.65
CA ASP A 20 -3.13 -16.90 21.59
C ASP A 20 -4.13 -15.78 21.28
N PRO A 21 -5.32 -15.77 21.94
CA PRO A 21 -6.32 -14.72 21.77
C PRO A 21 -5.93 -13.36 22.36
N TYR A 22 -4.82 -13.29 23.10
CA TYR A 22 -4.33 -12.04 23.72
C TYR A 22 -3.25 -11.35 22.88
N ASP A 23 -2.82 -11.95 21.75
CA ASP A 23 -1.91 -11.30 20.83
C ASP A 23 -2.61 -10.14 20.11
N ILE A 24 -2.25 -8.92 20.54
CA ILE A 24 -2.83 -7.66 20.04
C ILE A 24 -2.59 -7.50 18.54
N TRP A 25 -1.46 -7.95 18.02
CA TRP A 25 -1.12 -7.80 16.59
C TRP A 25 -2.04 -8.64 15.73
N THR A 26 -2.21 -9.87 16.09
CA THR A 26 -3.13 -10.79 15.41
C THR A 26 -4.55 -10.28 15.48
N LYS A 27 -5.01 -9.85 16.67
CA LYS A 27 -6.36 -9.32 16.86
C LYS A 27 -6.61 -8.08 16.00
N ASN A 28 -5.77 -7.05 16.11
CA ASN A 28 -5.93 -5.81 15.35
C ASN A 28 -5.97 -6.09 13.84
N THR A 29 -5.11 -6.99 13.36
CA THR A 29 -5.06 -7.33 11.94
C THR A 29 -6.33 -8.07 11.50
N LEU A 30 -6.89 -8.95 12.31
CA LEU A 30 -8.16 -9.61 12.02
C LEU A 30 -9.32 -8.61 12.02
N ASP A 31 -9.38 -7.72 13.02
CA ASP A 31 -10.39 -6.65 13.10
C ASP A 31 -10.35 -5.76 11.83
N LEU A 32 -9.15 -5.39 11.37
CA LEU A 32 -8.98 -4.67 10.10
C LEU A 32 -9.48 -5.48 8.90
N LEU A 33 -9.15 -6.77 8.81
CA LEU A 33 -9.60 -7.61 7.70
C LEU A 33 -11.13 -7.77 7.66
N ASP A 34 -11.81 -7.64 8.82
CA ASP A 34 -13.28 -7.66 8.89
C ASP A 34 -13.90 -6.43 8.22
N THR A 35 -13.18 -5.31 8.14
CA THR A 35 -13.63 -4.09 7.44
C THR A 35 -13.47 -4.17 5.92
N PHE A 36 -12.75 -5.15 5.38
CA PHE A 36 -12.47 -5.23 3.94
C PHE A 36 -13.71 -5.42 3.06
N GLY A 37 -14.84 -5.82 3.65
CA GLY A 37 -16.15 -5.79 2.98
C GLY A 37 -16.62 -4.39 2.55
N GLU A 38 -16.08 -3.34 3.19
CA GLU A 38 -16.36 -1.94 2.85
C GLU A 38 -15.44 -1.38 1.76
N TYR A 39 -14.47 -2.17 1.32
CA TYR A 39 -13.56 -1.77 0.24
C TYR A 39 -14.04 -2.29 -1.10
N GLU A 40 -13.77 -1.50 -2.14
CA GLU A 40 -13.97 -1.85 -3.54
C GLU A 40 -12.63 -2.18 -4.18
N GLU A 41 -12.61 -3.24 -4.98
CA GLU A 41 -11.43 -3.63 -5.74
C GLU A 41 -11.63 -3.28 -7.21
N ILE A 42 -10.78 -2.41 -7.76
CA ILE A 42 -10.82 -1.95 -9.15
C ILE A 42 -9.53 -2.41 -9.84
N THR A 43 -9.67 -3.32 -10.81
CA THR A 43 -8.53 -3.88 -11.53
C THR A 43 -8.34 -3.20 -12.88
N THR A 44 -7.09 -2.85 -13.18
CA THR A 44 -6.62 -2.41 -14.49
C THR A 44 -5.51 -3.34 -15.00
N GLU A 45 -4.95 -3.07 -16.16
CA GLU A 45 -3.81 -3.84 -16.67
C GLU A 45 -2.58 -3.78 -15.74
N ARG A 46 -2.34 -2.60 -15.12
CA ARG A 46 -1.14 -2.31 -14.32
C ARG A 46 -1.36 -2.34 -12.81
N PHE A 47 -2.59 -2.10 -12.38
CA PHE A 47 -2.92 -1.88 -10.97
C PHE A 47 -4.14 -2.65 -10.52
N LYS A 48 -4.14 -2.97 -9.24
CA LYS A 48 -5.27 -3.48 -8.48
C LYS A 48 -5.52 -2.56 -7.30
N PHE A 49 -6.42 -1.60 -7.49
CA PHE A 49 -6.78 -0.62 -6.45
C PHE A 49 -7.73 -1.25 -5.45
N VAL A 50 -7.47 -1.01 -4.17
CA VAL A 50 -8.35 -1.38 -3.05
C VAL A 50 -8.62 -0.10 -2.27
N ILE A 51 -9.83 0.43 -2.41
CA ILE A 51 -10.23 1.74 -1.91
C ILE A 51 -11.58 1.58 -1.18
N GLU A 52 -11.77 2.28 -0.06
CA GLU A 52 -13.07 2.29 0.62
C GLU A 52 -14.15 2.82 -0.32
N LYS A 53 -15.31 2.15 -0.34
CA LYS A 53 -16.44 2.42 -1.25
C LYS A 53 -16.90 3.87 -1.25
N SER A 54 -16.84 4.54 -0.09
CA SER A 54 -17.25 5.94 0.04
C SER A 54 -16.36 6.93 -0.74
N GLU A 55 -15.11 6.55 -1.06
CA GLU A 55 -14.14 7.37 -1.78
C GLU A 55 -13.80 6.82 -3.16
N SER A 56 -14.07 5.55 -3.43
CA SER A 56 -13.58 4.80 -4.59
C SER A 56 -13.95 5.46 -5.92
N GLN A 57 -15.17 5.97 -6.04
CA GLN A 57 -15.68 6.57 -7.28
C GLN A 57 -14.86 7.81 -7.71
N VAL A 58 -14.48 8.65 -6.76
CA VAL A 58 -13.74 9.90 -7.06
C VAL A 58 -12.23 9.62 -7.06
N LEU A 59 -11.73 8.98 -5.98
CA LEU A 59 -10.30 8.81 -5.80
C LEU A 59 -9.68 7.91 -6.87
N SER A 60 -10.39 6.89 -7.33
CA SER A 60 -9.89 6.00 -8.39
C SER A 60 -9.60 6.71 -9.70
N LEU A 61 -10.32 7.78 -10.05
CA LEU A 61 -10.08 8.55 -11.27
C LEU A 61 -8.71 9.25 -11.21
N TYR A 62 -8.43 9.92 -10.09
CA TYR A 62 -7.15 10.61 -9.88
C TYR A 62 -5.99 9.66 -9.73
N LEU A 63 -6.17 8.56 -8.98
CA LEU A 63 -5.13 7.55 -8.78
C LEU A 63 -4.73 6.87 -10.09
N LYS A 64 -5.68 6.49 -10.92
CA LYS A 64 -5.39 5.88 -12.23
C LYS A 64 -4.51 6.78 -13.08
N GLU A 65 -4.88 8.03 -13.25
CA GLU A 65 -4.12 8.99 -14.05
C GLU A 65 -2.72 9.22 -13.47
N LEU A 66 -2.64 9.48 -12.16
CA LEU A 66 -1.40 9.75 -11.46
C LEU A 66 -0.42 8.57 -11.55
N LEU A 67 -0.89 7.38 -11.19
CA LEU A 67 -0.04 6.20 -11.11
C LEU A 67 0.29 5.62 -12.49
N ASP A 68 -0.57 5.73 -13.50
CA ASP A 68 -0.22 5.35 -14.88
C ASP A 68 0.89 6.24 -15.44
N ARG A 69 0.87 7.52 -15.11
CA ARG A 69 1.95 8.46 -15.47
C ARG A 69 3.25 8.11 -14.75
N ALA A 70 3.19 7.85 -13.44
CA ALA A 70 4.33 7.43 -12.64
C ALA A 70 4.92 6.11 -13.16
N TYR A 71 4.08 5.11 -13.38
CA TYR A 71 4.46 3.80 -13.90
C TYR A 71 5.21 3.92 -15.24
N THR A 72 4.66 4.69 -16.19
CA THR A 72 5.29 4.90 -17.49
C THR A 72 6.65 5.59 -17.36
N THR A 73 6.77 6.55 -16.43
CA THR A 73 8.03 7.23 -16.13
C THR A 73 9.06 6.26 -15.57
N PHE A 74 8.67 5.46 -14.59
CA PHE A 74 9.58 4.52 -13.93
C PHE A 74 9.96 3.34 -14.82
N GLN A 75 9.02 2.83 -15.62
CA GLN A 75 9.30 1.78 -16.60
C GLN A 75 10.43 2.20 -17.56
N LYS A 76 10.40 3.44 -18.03
CA LYS A 76 11.47 3.97 -18.89
C LYS A 76 12.79 4.18 -18.13
N ARG A 77 12.71 4.74 -16.91
CA ARG A 77 13.89 5.13 -16.13
C ARG A 77 14.64 3.93 -15.58
N TYR A 78 13.91 2.96 -15.04
CA TYR A 78 14.52 1.77 -14.43
C TYR A 78 14.67 0.59 -15.39
N ALA A 79 14.17 0.71 -16.65
CA ALA A 79 14.18 -0.36 -17.67
C ALA A 79 13.63 -1.70 -17.11
N TRP A 80 12.63 -1.63 -16.26
CA TRP A 80 12.04 -2.76 -15.57
C TRP A 80 10.50 -2.61 -15.50
N THR A 81 9.80 -3.74 -15.37
CA THR A 81 8.34 -3.77 -15.34
C THR A 81 7.89 -4.83 -14.33
N PRO A 82 6.97 -4.51 -13.42
CA PRO A 82 6.33 -5.51 -12.56
C PRO A 82 5.71 -6.64 -13.39
N SER A 83 5.92 -7.90 -12.97
CA SER A 83 5.40 -9.08 -13.66
C SER A 83 3.89 -9.32 -13.43
N VAL A 84 3.32 -8.67 -12.44
CA VAL A 84 1.90 -8.72 -12.07
C VAL A 84 1.42 -7.32 -11.72
N PRO A 85 0.12 -7.02 -11.80
CA PRO A 85 -0.41 -5.72 -11.43
C PRO A 85 -0.02 -5.32 -10.01
N VAL A 86 0.40 -4.07 -9.83
CA VAL A 86 0.73 -3.52 -8.50
C VAL A 86 -0.54 -3.33 -7.70
N ARG A 87 -0.59 -3.92 -6.51
CA ARG A 87 -1.69 -3.73 -5.58
C ARG A 87 -1.54 -2.40 -4.84
N VAL A 88 -2.57 -1.57 -4.91
CA VAL A 88 -2.61 -0.22 -4.32
C VAL A 88 -3.72 -0.17 -3.30
N GLU A 89 -3.36 -0.17 -2.02
CA GLU A 89 -4.30 -0.12 -0.90
C GLU A 89 -4.36 1.30 -0.33
N VAL A 90 -5.55 1.89 -0.28
CA VAL A 90 -5.75 3.26 0.20
C VAL A 90 -6.67 3.26 1.41
N TYR A 91 -6.16 3.76 2.53
CA TYR A 91 -6.82 3.71 3.83
C TYR A 91 -7.36 5.09 4.24
N ARG A 92 -8.64 5.14 4.54
CA ARG A 92 -9.32 6.36 5.01
C ARG A 92 -9.02 6.68 6.47
N SER A 93 -8.50 5.72 7.21
CA SER A 93 -8.08 5.85 8.60
C SER A 93 -6.59 5.58 8.71
N HIS A 94 -5.84 6.51 9.28
CA HIS A 94 -4.42 6.31 9.59
C HIS A 94 -4.20 5.14 10.59
N ALA A 95 -5.17 4.91 11.47
CA ALA A 95 -5.15 3.75 12.37
C ALA A 95 -5.16 2.43 11.60
N ASP A 96 -6.03 2.31 10.57
CA ASP A 96 -6.14 1.13 9.73
C ASP A 96 -4.87 0.92 8.89
N PHE A 97 -4.33 2.00 8.32
CA PHE A 97 -3.03 1.98 7.64
C PHE A 97 -1.91 1.50 8.57
N SER A 98 -1.85 2.01 9.80
CA SER A 98 -0.86 1.60 10.79
C SER A 98 -0.98 0.12 11.14
N VAL A 99 -2.19 -0.37 11.39
CA VAL A 99 -2.46 -1.79 11.66
C VAL A 99 -2.08 -2.65 10.45
N ARG A 100 -2.45 -2.23 9.23
CA ARG A 100 -2.08 -2.93 7.99
C ARG A 100 -0.58 -3.09 7.83
N THR A 101 0.18 -2.09 8.25
CA THR A 101 1.63 -2.01 8.06
C THR A 101 2.40 -2.75 9.14
N VAL A 102 2.07 -2.51 10.41
CA VAL A 102 2.83 -3.00 11.58
C VAL A 102 2.00 -3.77 12.61
N GLY A 103 0.69 -3.92 12.41
CA GLY A 103 -0.22 -4.59 13.35
C GLY A 103 -0.58 -3.77 14.59
N LEU A 104 -0.07 -2.54 14.70
CA LEU A 104 -0.26 -1.63 15.83
C LEU A 104 -0.65 -0.24 15.35
N LEU A 105 -1.27 0.54 16.23
CA LEU A 105 -1.61 1.95 16.00
C LEU A 105 -0.36 2.85 16.10
N GLY A 106 -0.42 4.03 15.44
CA GLY A 106 0.53 5.12 15.66
C GLY A 106 1.83 5.04 14.85
N LEU A 107 1.79 4.44 13.66
CA LEU A 107 2.91 4.50 12.71
C LEU A 107 3.13 5.94 12.23
N GLY A 108 4.37 6.43 12.26
CA GLY A 108 4.72 7.78 11.79
C GLY A 108 4.93 7.92 10.28
N ALA A 109 4.66 6.87 9.48
CA ALA A 109 4.73 6.92 8.01
C ALA A 109 3.34 7.17 7.42
N LEU A 110 3.29 7.73 6.20
CA LEU A 110 2.05 8.00 5.45
C LEU A 110 1.85 7.02 4.29
N GLY A 111 2.87 6.27 3.95
CA GLY A 111 2.88 5.24 2.94
C GLY A 111 3.89 4.14 3.25
N VAL A 112 3.77 3.03 2.56
CA VAL A 112 4.69 1.89 2.65
C VAL A 112 4.62 1.05 1.36
N SER A 113 5.76 0.51 0.96
CA SER A 113 5.86 -0.48 -0.12
C SER A 113 6.30 -1.83 0.41
N PHE A 114 5.58 -2.88 0.03
CA PHE A 114 5.90 -4.29 0.27
C PHE A 114 6.23 -5.01 -1.06
N GLY A 115 7.12 -4.44 -1.84
CA GLY A 115 7.45 -4.95 -3.17
C GLY A 115 6.33 -4.65 -4.18
N ASN A 116 5.44 -5.59 -4.47
CA ASN A 116 4.36 -5.39 -5.44
C ASN A 116 3.02 -4.92 -4.81
N THR A 117 3.04 -4.60 -3.53
CA THR A 117 1.90 -3.99 -2.81
C THR A 117 2.36 -2.67 -2.21
N ILE A 118 1.66 -1.59 -2.52
CA ILE A 118 1.83 -0.29 -1.87
C ILE A 118 0.57 0.05 -1.07
N ALA A 119 0.75 0.65 0.08
CA ALA A 119 -0.34 1.08 0.94
C ALA A 119 -0.06 2.49 1.45
N PHE A 120 -1.08 3.34 1.53
CA PHE A 120 -0.95 4.71 2.04
C PHE A 120 -2.28 5.29 2.49
N ASP A 121 -2.19 6.39 3.23
CA ASP A 121 -3.33 7.14 3.70
C ASP A 121 -4.08 7.83 2.57
N SER A 122 -5.40 7.79 2.59
CA SER A 122 -6.24 8.57 1.69
C SER A 122 -6.21 10.06 2.06
N PRO A 123 -6.59 10.96 1.13
CA PRO A 123 -6.77 12.38 1.46
C PRO A 123 -7.77 12.65 2.58
N ALA A 124 -8.64 11.70 2.89
CA ALA A 124 -9.62 11.80 3.98
C ALA A 124 -9.10 11.30 5.34
N ALA A 125 -7.90 10.76 5.41
CA ALA A 125 -7.25 10.33 6.66
C ALA A 125 -6.83 11.54 7.49
N LYS A 126 -7.80 12.20 8.12
CA LYS A 126 -7.63 13.47 8.84
C LYS A 126 -6.65 13.39 10.00
N ASP A 127 -6.51 12.23 10.61
CA ASP A 127 -5.62 11.99 11.74
C ASP A 127 -4.14 12.10 11.35
N ALA A 128 -3.82 11.89 10.07
CA ALA A 128 -2.47 12.04 9.54
C ALA A 128 -2.03 13.51 9.37
N GLY A 129 -2.96 14.48 9.50
CA GLY A 129 -2.73 15.88 9.20
C GLY A 129 -2.64 16.20 7.71
N PRO A 130 -2.29 17.43 7.33
CA PRO A 130 -2.18 17.81 5.91
C PRO A 130 -0.93 17.19 5.29
N PHE A 131 -1.10 16.44 4.21
CA PHE A 131 -0.02 15.82 3.43
C PHE A 131 -0.37 15.71 1.95
N SER A 132 0.64 15.50 1.12
CA SER A 132 0.44 15.29 -0.31
C SER A 132 0.28 13.78 -0.61
N TRP A 133 -0.95 13.28 -0.60
CA TRP A 133 -1.23 11.89 -0.92
C TRP A 133 -0.71 11.48 -2.31
N GLY A 134 -0.71 12.40 -3.26
CA GLY A 134 -0.19 12.15 -4.61
C GLY A 134 1.33 11.95 -4.63
N SER A 135 2.08 12.75 -3.87
CA SER A 135 3.52 12.55 -3.69
C SER A 135 3.80 11.24 -2.97
N THR A 136 3.03 10.92 -1.92
CA THR A 136 3.16 9.64 -1.21
C THR A 136 2.92 8.46 -2.14
N ALA A 137 1.84 8.47 -2.93
CA ALA A 137 1.56 7.40 -3.89
C ALA A 137 2.67 7.24 -4.94
N TRP A 138 3.22 8.35 -5.41
CA TRP A 138 4.35 8.37 -6.35
C TRP A 138 5.61 7.77 -5.72
N HIS A 139 5.95 8.18 -4.48
CA HIS A 139 7.06 7.68 -3.69
C HIS A 139 6.99 6.16 -3.50
N GLU A 140 5.83 5.66 -3.04
CA GLU A 140 5.65 4.23 -2.78
C GLU A 140 5.72 3.39 -4.06
N LEU A 141 5.21 3.92 -5.17
CA LEU A 141 5.36 3.25 -6.45
C LEU A 141 6.83 3.22 -6.92
N ALA A 142 7.63 4.26 -6.64
CA ALA A 142 9.06 4.26 -6.96
C ALA A 142 9.80 3.14 -6.23
N HIS A 143 9.43 2.84 -4.97
CA HIS A 143 9.97 1.67 -4.26
C HIS A 143 9.69 0.35 -4.99
N THR A 144 8.50 0.16 -5.56
CA THR A 144 8.20 -1.05 -6.35
C THR A 144 9.21 -1.23 -7.48
N PHE A 145 9.55 -0.16 -8.19
CA PHE A 145 10.49 -0.21 -9.31
C PHE A 145 11.95 -0.35 -8.85
N THR A 146 12.39 0.37 -7.83
CA THR A 146 13.77 0.30 -7.33
C THR A 146 14.07 -1.06 -6.69
N LEU A 147 13.14 -1.59 -5.92
CA LEU A 147 13.27 -2.91 -5.31
C LEU A 147 13.20 -4.02 -6.37
N GLY A 148 12.23 -3.96 -7.28
CA GLY A 148 12.05 -4.98 -8.30
C GLY A 148 13.20 -5.02 -9.31
N SER A 149 13.66 -3.87 -9.81
CA SER A 149 14.78 -3.81 -10.77
C SER A 149 16.11 -4.26 -10.18
N SER A 150 16.29 -4.18 -8.86
CA SER A 150 17.49 -4.59 -8.14
C SER A 150 17.40 -6.00 -7.53
N ASP A 151 16.29 -6.72 -7.77
CA ASP A 151 16.01 -8.00 -7.12
C ASP A 151 16.10 -7.89 -5.58
N HIS A 152 15.51 -6.82 -5.02
CA HIS A 152 15.49 -6.47 -3.58
C HIS A 152 16.88 -6.27 -2.95
N ARG A 153 17.92 -6.00 -3.76
CA ARG A 153 19.31 -5.83 -3.28
C ARG A 153 19.73 -4.37 -3.13
N VAL A 154 18.91 -3.43 -3.57
CA VAL A 154 19.20 -2.00 -3.38
C VAL A 154 19.28 -1.66 -1.89
N PRO A 155 20.31 -0.95 -1.40
CA PRO A 155 20.37 -0.49 -0.01
C PRO A 155 19.21 0.46 0.30
N ARG A 156 18.68 0.38 1.53
CA ARG A 156 17.53 1.19 1.93
C ARG A 156 17.73 2.69 1.69
N TRP A 157 18.87 3.24 2.09
CA TRP A 157 19.17 4.66 1.90
C TRP A 157 19.11 5.12 0.44
N LEU A 158 19.50 4.23 -0.49
CA LEU A 158 19.45 4.53 -1.92
C LEU A 158 18.02 4.41 -2.47
N SER A 159 17.27 3.39 -2.06
CA SER A 159 15.86 3.25 -2.43
C SER A 159 15.04 4.46 -1.96
N GLU A 160 15.23 4.88 -0.69
CA GLU A 160 14.58 6.09 -0.15
C GLU A 160 15.01 7.35 -0.92
N GLY A 161 16.30 7.52 -1.16
CA GLY A 161 16.82 8.69 -1.90
C GLY A 161 16.29 8.78 -3.33
N LEU A 162 16.16 7.64 -4.02
CA LEU A 162 15.55 7.58 -5.35
C LEU A 162 14.06 7.91 -5.29
N SER A 163 13.31 7.36 -4.34
CA SER A 163 11.88 7.63 -4.19
C SER A 163 11.61 9.12 -3.90
N VAL A 164 12.40 9.75 -3.02
CA VAL A 164 12.32 11.21 -2.76
C VAL A 164 12.70 12.02 -4.02
N PHE A 165 13.68 11.58 -4.80
CA PHE A 165 14.03 12.23 -6.06
C PHE A 165 12.89 12.17 -7.08
N GLU A 166 12.13 11.08 -7.10
CA GLU A 166 11.02 10.87 -8.02
C GLU A 166 9.75 11.67 -7.66
N GLU A 167 9.59 12.11 -6.42
CA GLU A 167 8.44 12.93 -5.97
C GLU A 167 8.33 14.32 -6.65
N ARG A 168 9.29 14.73 -7.46
CA ARG A 168 9.43 16.08 -8.04
C ARG A 168 8.76 16.23 -9.39
#